data_9cca3a9e3af3a78a2ea5b76dfa766ae2
#
_entry.id   9cca3a9e3af3a78a2ea5b76dfa766ae2
#
_cell.length_a   1.000
_cell.length_b   1.000
_cell.length_c   1.000
_cell.angle_alpha   90.00
_cell.angle_beta   90.00
_cell.angle_gamma   90.00
#
_symmetry.space_group_name_H-M   'P 1'
#
loop_
_entity.id
_entity.type
_entity.pdbx_description
1 polymer ?
#
loop_
_entity_poly.entity_id
_entity_poly.type
_entity_poly.pdbx_seq_one_letter_code
_entity_poly.pdbx_strand_id
1 'polypeptide(L)'
;MRRLLVSSGAVGGRLAMAVAVALWAGPVAAQQMQRAGSAEALRASEDLEARLAPYIGEVLDLVELGTGARFVRPTLHGVSTRLGEITALRLVPEGLTGVKSIRLGGISRIMAGREVLYEAARRGSGRSTTFARRQRDRYERELRDAAERMRANGVEPWPVLSSQQHAAEVASLKAFVQQVQGSFPGLELVETHEFLVATDILPEQVAPFVASLDSMHDFLCTLYGIPQGEPVWKGKCLVFAFTREDDFLAFEGRFMRTQPQGVHGLCHQRSDGRVVMACYRGNDPAAFAHMLVHETSHGFNHRWLSPARIPSWLNEGLAEWVGSQVVPGSGQIRGKEFQAFEAMRAGGRVGENFFDDQRQSRIAPLQYGVASSLVRFLVSRDRKRFAQFVQLVKEGNSAEEALAATYRASLDELLVVYGRAIGVPNLTR
;
A
#
# COMPACT_ATOMS: atom_id res chain seq x y z
N MET A 1 -56.95 -2.75 -51.15
CA MET A 1 -56.82 -1.51 -51.98
C MET A 1 -56.06 -0.45 -51.20
N ARG A 2 -55.03 0.14 -51.83
CA ARG A 2 -54.24 1.36 -51.52
C ARG A 2 -53.27 1.22 -50.32
N ARG A 3 -51.98 0.96 -50.61
CA ARG A 3 -50.83 1.84 -50.94
C ARG A 3 -50.32 2.58 -49.68
N LEU A 4 -49.20 2.12 -49.15
CA LEU A 4 -47.82 2.64 -49.26
C LEU A 4 -47.71 4.20 -49.11
N LEU A 5 -46.98 4.60 -48.10
CA LEU A 5 -45.89 5.56 -48.30
C LEU A 5 -44.85 5.46 -47.22
N VAL A 6 -43.64 5.27 -47.68
CA VAL A 6 -42.34 5.24 -47.00
C VAL A 6 -41.96 6.70 -46.70
N SER A 7 -41.41 6.98 -45.53
CA SER A 7 -40.50 8.12 -45.35
C SER A 7 -39.26 7.65 -44.61
N SER A 8 -38.22 7.48 -45.38
CA SER A 8 -36.80 7.41 -44.92
C SER A 8 -36.41 8.80 -44.36
N GLY A 9 -35.81 8.79 -43.18
CA GLY A 9 -35.28 10.00 -42.57
C GLY A 9 -34.05 9.67 -41.70
N ALA A 10 -32.90 9.71 -42.33
CA ALA A 10 -31.61 10.15 -41.80
C ALA A 10 -31.24 9.84 -40.34
N VAL A 11 -30.62 8.69 -40.11
CA VAL A 11 -29.66 8.47 -39.01
C VAL A 11 -28.39 7.87 -39.65
N GLY A 12 -27.61 8.70 -40.29
CA GLY A 12 -26.39 8.27 -40.96
C GLY A 12 -25.38 9.40 -41.12
N GLY A 13 -25.13 10.19 -40.05
CA GLY A 13 -24.29 11.37 -40.21
C GLY A 13 -23.24 11.61 -39.11
N ARG A 14 -23.15 10.78 -38.07
CA ARG A 14 -22.17 11.01 -36.99
C ARG A 14 -21.16 9.87 -36.73
N LEU A 15 -21.28 8.74 -37.37
CA LEU A 15 -20.29 7.66 -37.25
C LEU A 15 -19.20 7.67 -38.34
N ALA A 16 -19.43 8.40 -39.45
CA ALA A 16 -18.46 8.48 -40.53
C ALA A 16 -17.33 9.50 -40.33
N MET A 17 -17.49 10.47 -39.40
CA MET A 17 -16.46 11.49 -39.15
C MET A 17 -15.38 11.09 -38.10
N ALA A 18 -15.65 10.11 -37.25
CA ALA A 18 -14.68 9.63 -36.26
C ALA A 18 -13.69 8.61 -36.84
N VAL A 19 -14.03 7.94 -37.92
CA VAL A 19 -13.15 6.96 -38.59
C VAL A 19 -12.26 7.63 -39.63
N ALA A 20 -12.67 8.77 -40.23
CA ALA A 20 -11.88 9.48 -41.23
C ALA A 20 -10.71 10.32 -40.64
N VAL A 21 -10.75 10.67 -39.35
CA VAL A 21 -9.65 11.41 -38.71
C VAL A 21 -8.51 10.46 -38.25
N ALA A 22 -8.79 9.17 -38.05
CA ALA A 22 -7.76 8.18 -37.70
C ALA A 22 -6.95 7.66 -38.88
N LEU A 23 -7.42 7.90 -40.10
CA LEU A 23 -6.76 7.45 -41.35
C LEU A 23 -5.92 8.54 -42.04
N TRP A 24 -5.87 9.78 -41.46
CA TRP A 24 -5.12 10.91 -42.04
C TRP A 24 -3.97 11.41 -41.16
N ALA A 25 -3.65 10.74 -40.08
CA ALA A 25 -2.35 10.87 -39.43
C ALA A 25 -1.32 10.12 -40.27
N GLY A 26 -0.83 10.77 -41.34
CA GLY A 26 0.13 10.20 -42.28
C GLY A 26 1.42 9.80 -41.54
N PRO A 27 2.32 9.05 -42.19
CA PRO A 27 3.55 8.51 -41.60
C PRO A 27 4.44 9.57 -40.90
N VAL A 28 4.25 10.83 -41.22
CA VAL A 28 4.96 11.98 -40.59
C VAL A 28 4.48 12.22 -39.15
N ALA A 29 3.17 12.12 -38.86
CA ALA A 29 2.67 12.33 -37.48
C ALA A 29 3.04 11.15 -36.57
N ALA A 30 2.97 9.93 -37.07
CA ALA A 30 3.44 8.73 -36.37
C ALA A 30 4.97 8.81 -36.10
N GLN A 31 5.73 9.30 -37.08
CA GLN A 31 7.18 9.51 -36.93
C GLN A 31 7.54 10.67 -36.02
N GLN A 32 6.71 11.71 -35.94
CA GLN A 32 6.86 12.81 -34.98
C GLN A 32 6.52 12.38 -33.54
N MET A 33 5.45 11.59 -33.33
CA MET A 33 5.12 11.00 -32.04
C MET A 33 6.19 10.02 -31.56
N GLN A 34 6.76 9.23 -32.46
CA GLN A 34 7.85 8.30 -32.16
C GLN A 34 9.16 9.03 -31.84
N ARG A 35 9.44 10.16 -32.53
CA ARG A 35 10.59 11.05 -32.25
C ARG A 35 10.42 11.83 -30.93
N ALA A 36 9.21 12.28 -30.62
CA ALA A 36 8.92 12.94 -29.34
C ALA A 36 9.07 11.98 -28.17
N GLY A 37 8.53 10.76 -28.27
CA GLY A 37 8.70 9.73 -27.26
C GLY A 37 10.16 9.29 -27.06
N SER A 38 10.95 9.23 -28.15
CA SER A 38 12.39 8.92 -28.04
C SER A 38 13.21 10.07 -27.43
N ALA A 39 12.84 11.33 -27.70
CA ALA A 39 13.51 12.49 -27.09
C ALA A 39 13.22 12.63 -25.60
N GLU A 40 11.99 12.29 -25.17
CA GLU A 40 11.61 12.28 -23.76
C GLU A 40 12.29 11.14 -22.99
N ALA A 41 12.38 9.95 -23.58
CA ALA A 41 13.11 8.80 -23.02
C ALA A 41 14.62 9.08 -22.92
N LEU A 42 15.22 9.75 -23.90
CA LEU A 42 16.61 10.17 -23.87
C LEU A 42 16.88 11.17 -22.74
N ARG A 43 16.04 12.21 -22.60
CA ARG A 43 16.18 13.20 -21.51
C ARG A 43 16.03 12.56 -20.13
N ALA A 44 15.06 11.66 -19.96
CA ALA A 44 14.87 10.91 -18.70
C ALA A 44 16.09 10.01 -18.38
N SER A 45 16.75 9.47 -19.40
CA SER A 45 17.96 8.66 -19.25
C SER A 45 19.19 9.51 -18.91
N GLU A 46 19.34 10.68 -19.54
CA GLU A 46 20.41 11.65 -19.24
C GLU A 46 20.28 12.19 -17.80
N ASP A 47 19.04 12.48 -17.34
CA ASP A 47 18.77 12.88 -15.97
C ASP A 47 19.14 11.77 -14.97
N LEU A 48 18.76 10.52 -15.24
CA LEU A 48 19.11 9.39 -14.40
C LEU A 48 20.63 9.13 -14.38
N GLU A 49 21.32 9.25 -15.51
CA GLU A 49 22.77 9.10 -15.60
C GLU A 49 23.48 10.16 -14.75
N ALA A 50 23.06 11.42 -14.87
CA ALA A 50 23.58 12.52 -14.06
C ALA A 50 23.37 12.29 -12.54
N ARG A 51 22.22 11.75 -12.14
CA ARG A 51 21.91 11.43 -10.74
C ARG A 51 22.70 10.23 -10.21
N LEU A 52 23.01 9.25 -11.04
CA LEU A 52 23.79 8.07 -10.65
C LEU A 52 25.31 8.29 -10.71
N ALA A 53 25.78 9.25 -11.52
CA ALA A 53 27.20 9.50 -11.73
C ALA A 53 27.99 9.71 -10.42
N PRO A 54 27.51 10.48 -9.43
CA PRO A 54 28.22 10.68 -8.16
C PRO A 54 28.39 9.41 -7.33
N TYR A 55 27.58 8.39 -7.59
CA TYR A 55 27.56 7.15 -6.82
C TYR A 55 28.31 5.98 -7.49
N ILE A 56 28.95 6.22 -8.65
CA ILE A 56 29.78 5.19 -9.30
C ILE A 56 31.03 4.92 -8.44
N GLY A 57 31.18 3.71 -7.98
CA GLY A 57 32.19 3.30 -7.01
C GLY A 57 31.74 3.34 -5.56
N GLU A 58 30.59 3.96 -5.27
CA GLU A 58 30.04 4.16 -3.93
C GLU A 58 28.94 3.12 -3.58
N VAL A 59 28.64 3.01 -2.30
CA VAL A 59 27.59 2.15 -1.78
C VAL A 59 26.25 2.88 -1.90
N LEU A 60 25.29 2.27 -2.61
CA LEU A 60 23.88 2.66 -2.58
C LEU A 60 23.22 2.03 -1.36
N ASP A 61 22.18 2.68 -0.80
CA ASP A 61 21.47 2.09 0.35
C ASP A 61 20.53 0.97 -0.06
N LEU A 62 19.88 1.12 -1.23
CA LEU A 62 18.93 0.14 -1.72
C LEU A 62 18.84 0.14 -3.24
N VAL A 63 18.83 -1.06 -3.84
CA VAL A 63 18.32 -1.31 -5.19
C VAL A 63 17.22 -2.37 -5.08
N GLU A 64 15.97 -1.97 -5.33
CA GLU A 64 14.80 -2.83 -5.28
C GLU A 64 14.39 -3.25 -6.68
N LEU A 65 14.03 -4.52 -6.85
CA LEU A 65 13.56 -5.07 -8.12
C LEU A 65 12.03 -5.10 -8.17
N GLY A 66 11.46 -5.04 -9.35
CA GLY A 66 10.04 -5.20 -9.58
C GLY A 66 9.46 -6.55 -9.12
N THR A 67 10.31 -7.52 -8.80
CA THR A 67 9.94 -8.80 -8.17
C THR A 67 9.83 -8.72 -6.64
N GLY A 68 10.18 -7.57 -6.03
CA GLY A 68 10.29 -7.39 -4.59
C GLY A 68 11.63 -7.85 -3.99
N ALA A 69 12.53 -8.42 -4.79
CA ALA A 69 13.88 -8.73 -4.34
C ALA A 69 14.71 -7.45 -4.15
N ARG A 70 15.58 -7.43 -3.14
CA ARG A 70 16.33 -6.24 -2.72
C ARG A 70 17.81 -6.51 -2.66
N PHE A 71 18.59 -5.55 -3.11
CA PHE A 71 20.01 -5.42 -2.82
C PHE A 71 20.15 -4.31 -1.80
N VAL A 72 20.46 -4.65 -0.57
CA VAL A 72 20.74 -3.71 0.52
C VAL A 72 22.24 -3.44 0.49
N ARG A 73 22.62 -2.17 0.55
CA ARG A 73 24.01 -1.67 0.52
C ARG A 73 24.89 -2.23 -0.63
N PRO A 74 24.35 -2.34 -1.88
CA PRO A 74 25.19 -2.74 -3.00
C PRO A 74 26.11 -1.60 -3.41
N THR A 75 27.35 -1.91 -3.85
CA THR A 75 28.21 -0.92 -4.50
C THR A 75 27.80 -0.76 -5.96
N LEU A 76 27.57 0.47 -6.41
CA LEU A 76 27.33 0.78 -7.82
C LEU A 76 28.65 0.77 -8.59
N HIS A 77 28.92 -0.31 -9.31
CA HIS A 77 30.14 -0.45 -10.10
C HIS A 77 30.08 0.36 -11.41
N GLY A 78 28.90 0.70 -11.90
CA GLY A 78 28.67 1.51 -13.08
C GLY A 78 27.32 1.24 -13.74
N VAL A 79 27.09 1.94 -14.84
CA VAL A 79 25.90 1.76 -15.68
C VAL A 79 26.29 1.17 -17.03
N SER A 80 25.34 0.52 -17.70
CA SER A 80 25.47 0.09 -19.09
C SER A 80 24.50 0.91 -19.93
N THR A 81 25.00 1.51 -21.00
CA THR A 81 24.18 2.35 -21.89
C THR A 81 24.11 1.73 -23.30
N ARG A 82 23.04 2.02 -24.02
CA ARG A 82 22.87 1.71 -25.44
C ARG A 82 22.13 2.85 -26.12
N LEU A 83 22.71 3.45 -27.15
CA LEU A 83 22.15 4.61 -27.86
C LEU A 83 21.84 5.80 -26.94
N GLY A 84 22.67 6.02 -25.90
CA GLY A 84 22.48 7.08 -24.92
C GLY A 84 21.47 6.76 -23.79
N GLU A 85 20.86 5.59 -23.80
CA GLU A 85 19.91 5.17 -22.75
C GLU A 85 20.56 4.17 -21.79
N ILE A 86 20.35 4.34 -20.48
CA ILE A 86 20.77 3.36 -19.48
C ILE A 86 19.92 2.09 -19.66
N THR A 87 20.60 0.97 -19.86
CA THR A 87 19.95 -0.35 -20.04
C THR A 87 20.09 -1.25 -18.83
N ALA A 88 21.18 -1.07 -18.04
CA ALA A 88 21.41 -1.86 -16.85
C ALA A 88 22.31 -1.13 -15.85
N LEU A 89 22.17 -1.49 -14.56
CA LEU A 89 23.15 -1.19 -13.51
C LEU A 89 24.08 -2.38 -13.30
N ARG A 90 25.33 -2.10 -13.03
CA ARG A 90 26.33 -3.07 -12.59
C ARG A 90 26.56 -2.87 -11.11
N LEU A 91 26.16 -3.86 -10.31
CA LEU A 91 26.17 -3.82 -8.84
C LEU A 91 27.08 -4.90 -8.28
N VAL A 92 27.79 -4.57 -7.21
CA VAL A 92 28.44 -5.57 -6.35
C VAL A 92 27.60 -5.67 -5.07
N PRO A 93 26.88 -6.78 -4.84
CA PRO A 93 26.10 -6.96 -3.62
C PRO A 93 27.01 -6.96 -2.38
N GLU A 94 26.48 -6.49 -1.24
CA GLU A 94 27.21 -6.48 0.02
C GLU A 94 27.75 -7.87 0.38
N GLY A 95 29.01 -7.93 0.79
CA GLY A 95 29.68 -9.20 1.16
C GLY A 95 30.06 -10.10 -0.03
N LEU A 96 29.84 -9.69 -1.28
CA LEU A 96 30.22 -10.43 -2.48
C LEU A 96 31.26 -9.66 -3.29
N THR A 97 32.07 -10.38 -4.09
CA THR A 97 33.11 -9.80 -4.94
C THR A 97 32.72 -9.73 -6.43
N GLY A 98 31.59 -10.35 -6.79
CA GLY A 98 31.16 -10.46 -8.18
C GLY A 98 30.22 -9.34 -8.62
N VAL A 99 30.47 -8.75 -9.79
CA VAL A 99 29.59 -7.76 -10.40
C VAL A 99 28.35 -8.44 -10.98
N LYS A 100 27.16 -8.00 -10.58
CA LYS A 100 25.88 -8.40 -11.16
C LYS A 100 25.35 -7.29 -12.07
N SER A 101 24.95 -7.64 -13.27
CA SER A 101 24.26 -6.72 -14.19
C SER A 101 22.75 -6.88 -14.07
N ILE A 102 22.07 -5.83 -13.65
CA ILE A 102 20.62 -5.79 -13.47
C ILE A 102 20.02 -4.86 -14.50
N ARG A 103 19.13 -5.36 -15.36
CA ARG A 103 18.46 -4.53 -16.38
C ARG A 103 17.63 -3.45 -15.69
N LEU A 104 17.71 -2.20 -16.18
CA LEU A 104 16.94 -1.08 -15.61
C LEU A 104 15.44 -1.35 -15.59
N GLY A 105 14.90 -1.96 -16.63
CA GLY A 105 13.47 -2.34 -16.67
C GLY A 105 13.04 -3.39 -15.63
N GLY A 106 13.96 -4.01 -14.92
CA GLY A 106 13.71 -4.92 -13.79
C GLY A 106 13.85 -4.24 -12.42
N ILE A 107 14.27 -2.96 -12.38
CA ILE A 107 14.46 -2.20 -11.14
C ILE A 107 13.21 -1.37 -10.89
N SER A 108 12.68 -1.44 -9.68
CA SER A 108 11.56 -0.62 -9.21
C SER A 108 12.02 0.66 -8.52
N ARG A 109 13.16 0.61 -7.79
CA ARG A 109 13.68 1.77 -7.05
C ARG A 109 15.18 1.68 -6.83
N ILE A 110 15.82 2.86 -6.78
CA ILE A 110 17.22 3.06 -6.37
C ILE A 110 17.23 4.18 -5.33
N MET A 111 17.88 3.96 -4.19
CA MET A 111 18.02 4.96 -3.13
C MET A 111 19.47 5.09 -2.70
N ALA A 112 19.87 6.35 -2.43
CA ALA A 112 21.12 6.68 -1.75
C ALA A 112 20.81 7.68 -0.63
N GLY A 113 21.09 7.32 0.61
CA GLY A 113 20.66 8.07 1.76
C GLY A 113 19.13 8.22 1.80
N ARG A 114 18.68 9.47 1.84
CA ARG A 114 17.25 9.84 1.79
C ARG A 114 16.78 10.17 0.37
N GLU A 115 17.67 10.15 -0.59
CA GLU A 115 17.33 10.48 -1.97
C GLU A 115 16.86 9.24 -2.74
N VAL A 116 15.71 9.37 -3.39
CA VAL A 116 15.22 8.40 -4.38
C VAL A 116 15.82 8.77 -5.73
N LEU A 117 16.91 8.10 -6.13
CA LEU A 117 17.61 8.38 -7.38
C LEU A 117 16.81 7.90 -8.59
N TYR A 118 16.05 6.83 -8.44
CA TYR A 118 15.21 6.27 -9.48
C TYR A 118 14.00 5.59 -8.86
N GLU A 119 12.85 5.86 -9.43
CA GLU A 119 11.63 5.11 -9.15
C GLU A 119 10.96 4.80 -10.49
N ALA A 120 10.82 3.51 -10.80
CA ALA A 120 10.13 3.12 -12.01
C ALA A 120 8.70 3.64 -11.95
N ALA A 121 8.27 4.38 -12.98
CA ALA A 121 6.85 4.61 -13.15
C ALA A 121 6.17 3.25 -13.02
N ARG A 122 5.21 3.08 -12.11
CA ARG A 122 4.51 1.82 -11.88
C ARG A 122 3.81 1.40 -13.19
N ARG A 123 4.61 0.89 -14.13
CA ARG A 123 4.11 0.26 -15.34
C ARG A 123 3.47 -1.04 -14.87
N GLY A 124 2.16 -1.12 -15.02
CA GLY A 124 1.48 -2.40 -14.92
C GLY A 124 2.32 -3.42 -15.68
N SER A 125 2.71 -4.52 -15.03
CA SER A 125 3.54 -5.59 -15.56
C SER A 125 3.23 -5.76 -17.04
N GLY A 126 4.20 -5.78 -17.96
CA GLY A 126 4.12 -5.71 -19.43
C GLY A 126 3.02 -6.51 -20.15
N ARG A 127 1.89 -6.67 -19.50
CA ARG A 127 0.62 -7.11 -20.07
C ARG A 127 0.05 -5.95 -20.87
N SER A 128 -0.34 -6.24 -22.09
CA SER A 128 -1.00 -5.39 -23.08
C SER A 128 -1.73 -4.21 -22.41
N THR A 129 -1.52 -2.98 -22.90
CA THR A 129 -2.25 -1.76 -22.51
C THR A 129 -3.77 -1.98 -22.45
N THR A 130 -4.29 -2.87 -23.32
CA THR A 130 -5.68 -3.33 -23.35
C THR A 130 -6.06 -4.12 -22.09
N PHE A 131 -5.17 -4.96 -21.54
CA PHE A 131 -5.46 -5.72 -20.30
C PHE A 131 -5.49 -4.80 -19.09
N ALA A 132 -4.52 -3.89 -18.94
CA ALA A 132 -4.49 -2.92 -17.85
C ALA A 132 -5.72 -2.01 -17.88
N ARG A 133 -6.15 -1.55 -19.08
CA ARG A 133 -7.36 -0.77 -19.26
C ARG A 133 -8.61 -1.55 -18.84
N ARG A 134 -8.76 -2.80 -19.27
CA ARG A 134 -9.90 -3.65 -18.87
C ARG A 134 -9.95 -3.88 -17.37
N GLN A 135 -8.79 -4.04 -16.72
CA GLN A 135 -8.71 -4.21 -15.27
C GLN A 135 -9.17 -2.95 -14.56
N ARG A 136 -8.74 -1.76 -15.02
CA ARG A 136 -9.18 -0.47 -14.48
C ARG A 136 -10.68 -0.25 -14.70
N ASP A 137 -11.18 -0.45 -15.93
CA ASP A 137 -12.60 -0.31 -16.25
C ASP A 137 -13.49 -1.24 -15.40
N ARG A 138 -12.98 -2.43 -15.08
CA ARG A 138 -13.66 -3.37 -14.17
C ARG A 138 -13.66 -2.85 -12.75
N TYR A 139 -12.51 -2.42 -12.23
CA TYR A 139 -12.36 -1.88 -10.89
C TYR A 139 -13.25 -0.64 -10.68
N GLU A 140 -13.30 0.27 -11.64
CA GLU A 140 -14.18 1.45 -11.58
C GLU A 140 -15.66 1.07 -11.53
N ARG A 141 -16.09 0.01 -12.21
CA ARG A 141 -17.47 -0.50 -12.08
C ARG A 141 -17.71 -1.08 -10.69
N GLU A 142 -16.79 -1.92 -10.21
CA GLU A 142 -16.87 -2.51 -8.87
C GLU A 142 -16.92 -1.43 -7.77
N LEU A 143 -16.17 -0.31 -7.93
CA LEU A 143 -16.25 0.84 -7.01
C LEU A 143 -17.60 1.54 -7.04
N ARG A 144 -18.20 1.72 -8.23
CA ARG A 144 -19.56 2.32 -8.34
C ARG A 144 -20.61 1.45 -7.66
N ASP A 145 -20.59 0.16 -7.95
CA ASP A 145 -21.52 -0.81 -7.36
C ASP A 145 -21.32 -0.88 -5.82
N ALA A 146 -20.08 -0.84 -5.34
CA ALA A 146 -19.77 -0.76 -3.92
C ALA A 146 -20.29 0.54 -3.28
N ALA A 147 -20.14 1.68 -3.96
CA ALA A 147 -20.64 2.96 -3.46
C ALA A 147 -22.18 2.97 -3.33
N GLU A 148 -22.90 2.32 -4.23
CA GLU A 148 -24.36 2.17 -4.12
C GLU A 148 -24.75 1.30 -2.90
N ARG A 149 -24.05 0.17 -2.70
CA ARG A 149 -24.29 -0.71 -1.52
C ARG A 149 -23.95 0.01 -0.22
N MET A 150 -22.83 0.77 -0.18
CA MET A 150 -22.46 1.58 1.00
C MET A 150 -23.56 2.55 1.38
N ARG A 151 -24.09 3.33 0.42
CA ARG A 151 -25.18 4.30 0.69
C ARG A 151 -26.45 3.59 1.15
N ALA A 152 -26.79 2.42 0.58
CA ALA A 152 -27.91 1.63 1.03
C ALA A 152 -27.75 1.16 2.49
N ASN A 153 -26.51 0.93 2.94
CA ASN A 153 -26.17 0.59 4.32
C ASN A 153 -25.92 1.80 5.23
N GLY A 154 -26.18 3.05 4.74
CA GLY A 154 -25.97 4.28 5.51
C GLY A 154 -24.51 4.71 5.65
N VAL A 155 -23.62 4.19 4.80
CA VAL A 155 -22.20 4.54 4.79
C VAL A 155 -21.88 5.37 3.55
N GLU A 156 -21.31 6.56 3.75
CA GLU A 156 -20.86 7.39 2.63
C GLU A 156 -19.44 6.97 2.21
N PRO A 157 -19.22 6.65 0.91
CA PRO A 157 -17.88 6.32 0.42
C PRO A 157 -16.95 7.54 0.48
N TRP A 158 -15.63 7.29 0.58
CA TRP A 158 -14.68 8.38 0.42
C TRP A 158 -14.81 9.03 -0.96
N PRO A 159 -14.75 10.38 -1.04
CA PRO A 159 -14.79 11.06 -2.32
C PRO A 159 -13.58 10.72 -3.20
N VAL A 160 -13.84 10.47 -4.48
CA VAL A 160 -12.79 10.33 -5.49
C VAL A 160 -12.22 11.71 -5.81
N LEU A 161 -10.93 11.88 -5.64
CA LEU A 161 -10.25 13.15 -5.91
C LEU A 161 -9.86 13.27 -7.39
N SER A 162 -10.04 14.45 -7.96
CA SER A 162 -9.40 14.78 -9.24
C SER A 162 -7.88 14.88 -9.08
N SER A 163 -7.14 14.79 -10.18
CA SER A 163 -5.67 14.96 -10.15
C SER A 163 -5.24 16.29 -9.53
N GLN A 164 -5.99 17.37 -9.79
CA GLN A 164 -5.74 18.69 -9.21
C GLN A 164 -5.96 18.69 -7.70
N GLN A 165 -7.05 18.08 -7.22
CA GLN A 165 -7.32 17.95 -5.79
C GLN A 165 -6.28 17.10 -5.10
N HIS A 166 -5.88 15.99 -5.73
CA HIS A 166 -4.81 15.13 -5.21
C HIS A 166 -3.49 15.89 -5.07
N ALA A 167 -3.08 16.65 -6.09
CA ALA A 167 -1.88 17.48 -6.05
C ALA A 167 -1.97 18.58 -4.95
N ALA A 168 -3.13 19.19 -4.76
CA ALA A 168 -3.35 20.17 -3.70
C ALA A 168 -3.24 19.54 -2.30
N GLU A 169 -3.74 18.31 -2.11
CA GLU A 169 -3.59 17.58 -0.86
C GLU A 169 -2.11 17.24 -0.57
N VAL A 170 -1.35 16.80 -1.58
CA VAL A 170 0.11 16.57 -1.44
C VAL A 170 0.83 17.87 -1.04
N ALA A 171 0.51 19.00 -1.67
CA ALA A 171 1.08 20.30 -1.32
C ALA A 171 0.74 20.71 0.13
N SER A 172 -0.50 20.48 0.57
CA SER A 172 -0.93 20.73 1.95
C SER A 172 -0.16 19.87 2.96
N LEU A 173 0.06 18.58 2.65
CA LEU A 173 0.84 17.68 3.51
C LEU A 173 2.31 18.12 3.60
N LYS A 174 2.91 18.54 2.49
CA LYS A 174 4.29 19.09 2.48
C LYS A 174 4.39 20.38 3.29
N ALA A 175 3.40 21.28 3.23
CA ALA A 175 3.36 22.48 4.06
C ALA A 175 3.29 22.12 5.56
N PHE A 176 2.52 21.09 5.92
CA PHE A 176 2.49 20.61 7.29
C PHE A 176 3.84 20.03 7.74
N VAL A 177 4.53 19.27 6.87
CA VAL A 177 5.92 18.82 7.15
C VAL A 177 6.83 20.01 7.44
N GLN A 178 6.80 21.07 6.61
CA GLN A 178 7.61 22.27 6.83
C GLN A 178 7.31 22.94 8.18
N GLN A 179 6.03 23.00 8.57
CA GLN A 179 5.64 23.50 9.88
C GLN A 179 6.25 22.67 11.01
N VAL A 180 6.23 21.34 10.90
CA VAL A 180 6.81 20.43 11.88
C VAL A 180 8.34 20.57 11.94
N GLN A 181 8.99 20.68 10.78
CA GLN A 181 10.45 20.92 10.66
C GLN A 181 10.89 22.18 11.41
N GLY A 182 10.05 23.23 11.50
CA GLY A 182 10.33 24.41 12.32
C GLY A 182 10.50 24.10 13.82
N SER A 183 10.00 22.96 14.30
CA SER A 183 10.16 22.50 15.68
C SER A 183 11.16 21.35 15.81
N PHE A 184 11.37 20.61 14.76
CA PHE A 184 12.24 19.44 14.64
C PHE A 184 13.15 19.63 13.42
N PRO A 185 14.17 20.51 13.50
CA PRO A 185 14.99 20.89 12.32
C PRO A 185 15.84 19.75 11.76
N GLY A 186 16.01 18.65 12.50
CA GLY A 186 16.69 17.45 12.01
C GLY A 186 15.84 16.56 11.10
N LEU A 187 14.52 16.82 10.98
CA LEU A 187 13.67 16.05 10.07
C LEU A 187 13.97 16.41 8.62
N GLU A 188 14.24 15.41 7.81
CA GLU A 188 14.33 15.51 6.36
C GLU A 188 13.21 14.73 5.70
N LEU A 189 12.77 15.19 4.51
CA LEU A 189 11.67 14.61 3.80
C LEU A 189 12.14 13.62 2.73
N VAL A 190 11.69 12.38 2.82
CA VAL A 190 11.78 11.38 1.75
C VAL A 190 10.40 11.26 1.10
N GLU A 191 10.34 11.43 -0.20
CA GLU A 191 9.10 11.30 -0.96
C GLU A 191 9.15 10.08 -1.87
N THR A 192 8.14 9.20 -1.75
CA THR A 192 7.89 8.11 -2.69
C THR A 192 6.59 8.34 -3.44
N HIS A 193 6.19 7.37 -4.25
CA HIS A 193 4.92 7.48 -4.97
C HIS A 193 3.72 7.59 -4.02
N GLU A 194 3.74 6.84 -2.91
CA GLU A 194 2.61 6.70 -1.98
C GLU A 194 2.81 7.43 -0.65
N PHE A 195 4.07 7.76 -0.29
CA PHE A 195 4.40 8.23 1.05
C PHE A 195 5.17 9.55 1.04
N LEU A 196 4.94 10.34 2.08
CA LEU A 196 5.80 11.42 2.54
C LEU A 196 6.38 10.99 3.89
N VAL A 197 7.68 10.73 3.98
CA VAL A 197 8.34 10.28 5.21
C VAL A 197 9.26 11.39 5.70
N ALA A 198 8.86 12.08 6.77
CA ALA A 198 9.70 13.06 7.45
C ALA A 198 10.44 12.37 8.60
N THR A 199 11.78 12.37 8.58
CA THR A 199 12.58 11.57 9.50
C THR A 199 13.94 12.17 9.80
N ASP A 200 14.44 11.99 11.02
CA ASP A 200 15.80 12.26 11.48
C ASP A 200 16.66 10.99 11.57
N ILE A 201 16.09 9.83 11.19
CA ILE A 201 16.84 8.56 11.10
C ILE A 201 17.95 8.72 10.07
N LEU A 202 19.13 8.17 10.40
CA LEU A 202 20.32 8.25 9.54
C LEU A 202 20.03 7.78 8.10
N PRO A 203 20.56 8.48 7.09
CA PRO A 203 20.25 8.20 5.68
C PRO A 203 20.40 6.74 5.28
N GLU A 204 21.49 6.10 5.72
CA GLU A 204 21.81 4.70 5.40
C GLU A 204 20.81 3.68 5.99
N GLN A 205 19.93 4.12 6.90
CA GLN A 205 18.96 3.28 7.58
C GLN A 205 17.52 3.48 7.08
N VAL A 206 17.27 4.57 6.33
CA VAL A 206 15.92 4.96 5.91
C VAL A 206 15.38 4.07 4.79
N ALA A 207 16.21 3.76 3.80
CA ALA A 207 15.78 3.08 2.59
C ALA A 207 15.05 1.75 2.82
N PRO A 208 15.51 0.83 3.71
CA PRO A 208 14.79 -0.42 3.99
C PRO A 208 13.39 -0.20 4.60
N PHE A 209 13.22 0.83 5.42
CA PHE A 209 11.94 1.15 6.05
C PHE A 209 10.94 1.70 5.04
N VAL A 210 11.37 2.63 4.21
CA VAL A 210 10.57 3.18 3.11
C VAL A 210 10.14 2.08 2.15
N ALA A 211 11.06 1.17 1.79
CA ALA A 211 10.74 0.02 0.96
C ALA A 211 9.72 -0.94 1.62
N SER A 212 9.72 -1.04 2.94
CA SER A 212 8.72 -1.84 3.67
C SER A 212 7.33 -1.21 3.60
N LEU A 213 7.22 0.12 3.70
CA LEU A 213 5.96 0.86 3.52
C LEU A 213 5.37 0.65 2.12
N ASP A 214 6.18 0.80 1.06
CA ASP A 214 5.69 0.59 -0.29
C ASP A 214 5.32 -0.88 -0.57
N SER A 215 6.09 -1.83 0.00
CA SER A 215 5.76 -3.26 -0.10
C SER A 215 4.44 -3.58 0.59
N MET A 216 4.14 -2.94 1.72
CA MET A 216 2.86 -3.06 2.40
C MET A 216 1.72 -2.51 1.53
N HIS A 217 1.90 -1.33 0.94
CA HIS A 217 0.91 -0.73 0.06
C HIS A 217 0.60 -1.65 -1.13
N ASP A 218 1.63 -2.15 -1.83
CA ASP A 218 1.48 -3.05 -2.97
C ASP A 218 0.85 -4.38 -2.58
N PHE A 219 1.19 -4.90 -1.39
CA PHE A 219 0.61 -6.12 -0.85
C PHE A 219 -0.89 -5.97 -0.62
N LEU A 220 -1.33 -4.88 0.01
CA LEU A 220 -2.74 -4.59 0.27
C LEU A 220 -3.51 -4.28 -1.03
N CYS A 221 -2.93 -3.51 -1.96
CA CYS A 221 -3.52 -3.32 -3.28
C CYS A 221 -3.74 -4.66 -4.01
N THR A 222 -2.76 -5.56 -3.95
CA THR A 222 -2.88 -6.91 -4.53
C THR A 222 -3.94 -7.75 -3.81
N LEU A 223 -4.02 -7.66 -2.49
CA LEU A 223 -5.02 -8.37 -1.68
C LEU A 223 -6.43 -7.96 -2.06
N TYR A 224 -6.68 -6.67 -2.18
CA TYR A 224 -8.01 -6.10 -2.46
C TYR A 224 -8.32 -5.95 -3.96
N GLY A 225 -7.42 -6.34 -4.84
CA GLY A 225 -7.63 -6.27 -6.28
C GLY A 225 -7.58 -4.85 -6.84
N ILE A 226 -6.97 -3.91 -6.11
CA ILE A 226 -6.79 -2.53 -6.55
C ILE A 226 -5.76 -2.52 -7.69
N PRO A 227 -6.09 -1.96 -8.87
CA PRO A 227 -5.15 -1.88 -9.97
C PRO A 227 -3.94 -1.02 -9.60
N GLN A 228 -2.78 -1.37 -10.16
CA GLN A 228 -1.57 -0.61 -9.95
C GLN A 228 -1.72 0.84 -10.43
N GLY A 229 -1.30 1.80 -9.59
CA GLY A 229 -1.39 3.23 -9.87
C GLY A 229 -2.74 3.87 -9.53
N GLU A 230 -3.72 3.10 -9.03
CA GLU A 230 -4.95 3.69 -8.48
C GLU A 230 -4.65 4.28 -7.10
N PRO A 231 -5.00 5.55 -6.85
CA PRO A 231 -4.71 6.22 -5.59
C PRO A 231 -5.59 5.66 -4.46
N VAL A 232 -4.97 5.29 -3.36
CA VAL A 232 -5.69 4.92 -2.12
C VAL A 232 -5.72 6.11 -1.17
N TRP A 233 -4.58 6.78 -1.01
CA TRP A 233 -4.43 7.87 -0.05
C TRP A 233 -5.10 9.16 -0.51
N LYS A 234 -5.52 10.00 0.44
CA LYS A 234 -5.88 11.39 0.19
C LYS A 234 -4.59 12.22 0.07
N GLY A 235 -4.10 12.40 -1.14
CA GLY A 235 -2.73 12.84 -1.39
C GLY A 235 -1.75 11.69 -1.21
N LYS A 236 -0.99 11.69 -0.13
CA LYS A 236 -0.06 10.62 0.27
C LYS A 236 -0.26 10.27 1.74
N CYS A 237 0.18 9.09 2.15
CA CYS A 237 0.30 8.79 3.57
C CYS A 237 1.51 9.54 4.14
N LEU A 238 1.29 10.32 5.19
CA LEU A 238 2.33 11.08 5.86
C LEU A 238 2.86 10.29 7.05
N VAL A 239 4.18 10.10 7.11
CA VAL A 239 4.86 9.37 8.18
C VAL A 239 5.90 10.27 8.81
N PHE A 240 5.84 10.45 10.14
CA PHE A 240 6.88 11.05 10.95
C PHE A 240 7.61 9.94 11.72
N ALA A 241 8.87 9.71 11.37
CA ALA A 241 9.68 8.66 11.99
C ALA A 241 10.89 9.28 12.71
N PHE A 242 10.85 9.25 14.04
CA PHE A 242 11.87 9.82 14.88
C PHE A 242 12.90 8.78 15.33
N THR A 243 14.13 9.21 15.55
CA THR A 243 15.16 8.39 16.19
C THR A 243 14.87 8.22 17.67
N ARG A 244 14.37 9.28 18.35
CA ARG A 244 14.19 9.35 19.80
C ARG A 244 12.71 9.28 20.18
N GLU A 245 12.42 8.59 21.29
CA GLU A 245 11.10 8.55 21.90
C GLU A 245 10.62 9.95 22.35
N ASP A 246 11.51 10.75 22.97
CA ASP A 246 11.17 12.09 23.44
C ASP A 246 10.66 13.00 22.30
N ASP A 247 11.27 12.93 21.12
CA ASP A 247 10.88 13.72 19.96
C ASP A 247 9.52 13.25 19.41
N PHE A 248 9.28 11.93 19.40
CA PHE A 248 7.97 11.37 19.08
C PHE A 248 6.90 11.85 20.06
N LEU A 249 7.14 11.77 21.37
CA LEU A 249 6.19 12.23 22.39
C LEU A 249 5.94 13.73 22.29
N ALA A 250 6.98 14.53 22.05
CA ALA A 250 6.85 15.98 21.83
C ALA A 250 6.01 16.30 20.57
N PHE A 251 6.22 15.55 19.47
CA PHE A 251 5.40 15.67 18.27
C PHE A 251 3.94 15.34 18.53
N GLU A 252 3.68 14.20 19.20
CA GLU A 252 2.34 13.75 19.56
C GLU A 252 1.61 14.80 20.41
N GLY A 253 2.26 15.32 21.44
CA GLY A 253 1.67 16.35 22.29
C GLY A 253 1.39 17.66 21.55
N ARG A 254 2.34 18.13 20.74
CA ARG A 254 2.26 19.46 20.10
C ARG A 254 1.38 19.49 18.86
N PHE A 255 1.49 18.48 17.98
CA PHE A 255 0.85 18.49 16.67
C PHE A 255 -0.38 17.57 16.57
N MET A 256 -0.37 16.45 17.31
CA MET A 256 -1.49 15.50 17.31
C MET A 256 -2.41 15.67 18.51
N ARG A 257 -1.98 16.38 19.56
CA ARG A 257 -2.71 16.62 20.82
C ARG A 257 -3.04 15.32 21.55
N THR A 258 -2.12 14.38 21.52
CA THR A 258 -2.19 13.10 22.21
C THR A 258 -1.03 12.95 23.18
N GLN A 259 -1.19 12.08 24.18
CA GLN A 259 -0.13 11.74 25.14
C GLN A 259 -0.04 10.20 25.22
N PRO A 260 0.57 9.57 24.22
CA PRO A 260 0.69 8.13 24.20
C PRO A 260 1.64 7.64 25.32
N GLN A 261 1.36 6.45 25.85
CA GLN A 261 2.20 5.80 26.84
C GLN A 261 2.50 4.36 26.41
N GLY A 262 3.78 4.00 26.42
CA GLY A 262 4.23 2.63 26.17
C GLY A 262 3.96 2.13 24.74
N VAL A 263 3.79 3.02 23.76
CA VAL A 263 3.62 2.68 22.35
C VAL A 263 4.77 3.26 21.52
N HIS A 264 5.20 2.52 20.50
CA HIS A 264 6.28 2.92 19.61
C HIS A 264 5.82 3.70 18.38
N GLY A 265 4.51 3.71 18.11
CA GLY A 265 3.92 4.42 17.00
C GLY A 265 2.40 4.51 17.11
N LEU A 266 1.83 5.45 16.38
CA LEU A 266 0.39 5.69 16.28
C LEU A 266 -0.01 6.06 14.86
N CYS A 267 -1.11 5.50 14.40
CA CYS A 267 -1.75 5.87 13.14
C CYS A 267 -2.96 6.77 13.40
N HIS A 268 -2.83 8.06 13.06
CA HIS A 268 -3.91 9.05 13.15
C HIS A 268 -4.79 9.00 11.90
N GLN A 269 -5.97 8.46 12.05
CA GLN A 269 -7.01 8.37 11.04
C GLN A 269 -7.94 9.58 11.16
N ARG A 270 -7.81 10.55 10.26
CA ARG A 270 -8.62 11.77 10.29
C ARG A 270 -9.99 11.53 9.69
N SER A 271 -11.01 12.22 10.22
CA SER A 271 -12.38 12.13 9.73
C SER A 271 -12.54 12.62 8.29
N ASP A 272 -11.59 13.40 7.78
CA ASP A 272 -11.54 13.85 6.38
C ASP A 272 -10.82 12.86 5.44
N GLY A 273 -10.36 11.72 5.96
CA GLY A 273 -9.67 10.65 5.22
C GLY A 273 -8.15 10.82 5.10
N ARG A 274 -7.55 11.85 5.69
CA ARG A 274 -6.09 11.96 5.80
C ARG A 274 -5.55 10.94 6.79
N VAL A 275 -4.39 10.40 6.50
CA VAL A 275 -3.67 9.47 7.38
C VAL A 275 -2.31 10.07 7.72
N VAL A 276 -2.04 10.20 9.01
CA VAL A 276 -0.74 10.63 9.55
C VAL A 276 -0.26 9.56 10.51
N MET A 277 0.89 8.99 10.24
CA MET A 277 1.56 8.07 11.14
C MET A 277 2.71 8.78 11.84
N ALA A 278 2.88 8.56 13.13
CA ALA A 278 4.07 8.99 13.87
C ALA A 278 4.63 7.83 14.70
N CYS A 279 5.96 7.75 14.77
CA CYS A 279 6.64 6.67 15.48
C CYS A 279 8.08 7.04 15.84
N TYR A 280 8.69 6.22 16.71
CA TYR A 280 10.13 6.27 16.91
C TYR A 280 10.78 4.89 16.70
N ARG A 281 12.05 4.93 16.28
CA ARG A 281 12.74 3.75 15.73
C ARG A 281 13.00 2.65 16.77
N GLY A 282 13.29 2.99 18.01
CA GLY A 282 13.79 2.02 18.99
C GLY A 282 15.13 1.40 18.58
N ASN A 283 15.47 0.24 19.19
CA ASN A 283 16.77 -0.41 19.01
C ASN A 283 16.75 -1.62 18.06
N ASP A 284 15.56 -2.14 17.71
CA ASP A 284 15.40 -3.30 16.84
C ASP A 284 14.85 -2.86 15.48
N PRO A 285 15.67 -2.85 14.40
CA PRO A 285 15.22 -2.45 13.07
C PRO A 285 14.11 -3.33 12.49
N ALA A 286 14.09 -4.63 12.81
CA ALA A 286 13.07 -5.53 12.29
C ALA A 286 11.73 -5.34 13.02
N ALA A 287 11.78 -5.13 14.33
CA ALA A 287 10.59 -4.77 15.11
C ALA A 287 10.03 -3.41 14.67
N PHE A 288 10.89 -2.44 14.40
CA PHE A 288 10.49 -1.13 13.88
C PHE A 288 9.83 -1.23 12.50
N ALA A 289 10.43 -1.96 11.56
CA ALA A 289 9.84 -2.16 10.24
C ALA A 289 8.48 -2.86 10.33
N HIS A 290 8.34 -3.85 11.21
CA HIS A 290 7.08 -4.55 11.45
C HIS A 290 6.02 -3.60 12.01
N MET A 291 6.36 -2.80 13.01
CA MET A 291 5.48 -1.80 13.61
C MET A 291 5.04 -0.75 12.59
N LEU A 292 5.96 -0.23 11.75
CA LEU A 292 5.63 0.69 10.66
C LEU A 292 4.58 0.11 9.72
N VAL A 293 4.78 -1.14 9.29
CA VAL A 293 3.84 -1.85 8.41
C VAL A 293 2.51 -2.09 9.09
N HIS A 294 2.52 -2.49 10.36
CA HIS A 294 1.33 -2.71 11.17
C HIS A 294 0.47 -1.45 11.27
N GLU A 295 1.05 -0.36 11.79
CA GLU A 295 0.33 0.90 11.99
C GLU A 295 -0.15 1.52 10.68
N THR A 296 0.68 1.48 9.63
CA THR A 296 0.29 2.03 8.33
C THR A 296 -0.79 1.20 7.65
N SER A 297 -0.87 -0.11 7.93
CA SER A 297 -1.97 -0.97 7.46
C SER A 297 -3.33 -0.52 8.01
N HIS A 298 -3.40 -0.06 9.26
CA HIS A 298 -4.62 0.54 9.82
C HIS A 298 -5.04 1.77 9.02
N GLY A 299 -4.09 2.64 8.66
CA GLY A 299 -4.34 3.82 7.84
C GLY A 299 -4.84 3.45 6.43
N PHE A 300 -4.25 2.43 5.80
CA PHE A 300 -4.70 1.94 4.51
C PHE A 300 -6.15 1.44 4.57
N ASN A 301 -6.45 0.60 5.53
CA ASN A 301 -7.80 0.06 5.72
C ASN A 301 -8.82 1.14 6.07
N HIS A 302 -8.43 2.16 6.85
CA HIS A 302 -9.29 3.32 7.10
C HIS A 302 -9.62 4.06 5.81
N ARG A 303 -8.62 4.30 4.96
CA ARG A 303 -8.80 5.08 3.72
C ARG A 303 -9.43 4.30 2.58
N TRP A 304 -9.33 2.97 2.57
CA TRP A 304 -9.89 2.15 1.52
C TRP A 304 -11.43 2.16 1.58
N LEU A 305 -12.08 2.47 0.45
CA LEU A 305 -13.52 2.54 0.18
C LEU A 305 -14.27 3.59 1.01
N SER A 306 -14.32 3.46 2.32
CA SER A 306 -15.21 4.25 3.18
C SER A 306 -14.64 4.46 4.59
N PRO A 307 -15.21 5.37 5.41
CA PRO A 307 -14.84 5.52 6.83
C PRO A 307 -15.40 4.42 7.74
N ALA A 308 -16.16 3.44 7.22
CA ALA A 308 -16.70 2.36 8.04
C ALA A 308 -15.58 1.63 8.80
N ARG A 309 -15.80 1.41 10.09
CA ARG A 309 -14.83 0.77 10.96
C ARG A 309 -14.76 -0.73 10.68
N ILE A 310 -13.55 -1.25 10.69
CA ILE A 310 -13.29 -2.68 10.72
C ILE A 310 -13.28 -3.10 12.20
N PRO A 311 -13.95 -4.19 12.60
CA PRO A 311 -13.91 -4.69 13.97
C PRO A 311 -12.49 -4.87 14.49
N SER A 312 -12.26 -4.58 15.77
CA SER A 312 -10.91 -4.51 16.36
C SER A 312 -10.12 -5.80 16.15
N TRP A 313 -10.74 -6.97 16.33
CA TRP A 313 -10.07 -8.25 16.09
C TRP A 313 -9.60 -8.43 14.64
N LEU A 314 -10.43 -7.99 13.67
CA LEU A 314 -10.11 -8.09 12.25
C LEU A 314 -9.06 -7.05 11.85
N ASN A 315 -9.17 -5.83 12.36
CA ASN A 315 -8.25 -4.74 12.08
C ASN A 315 -6.84 -5.05 12.62
N GLU A 316 -6.73 -5.47 13.86
CA GLU A 316 -5.45 -5.86 14.47
C GLU A 316 -4.89 -7.15 13.86
N GLY A 317 -5.75 -8.15 13.64
CA GLY A 317 -5.33 -9.40 13.02
C GLY A 317 -4.81 -9.21 11.60
N LEU A 318 -5.43 -8.33 10.84
CA LEU A 318 -4.98 -7.98 9.48
C LEU A 318 -3.65 -7.23 9.50
N ALA A 319 -3.49 -6.25 10.39
CA ALA A 319 -2.25 -5.49 10.51
C ALA A 319 -1.06 -6.38 10.96
N GLU A 320 -1.26 -7.25 11.94
CA GLU A 320 -0.24 -8.23 12.36
C GLU A 320 0.10 -9.23 11.25
N TRP A 321 -0.91 -9.74 10.54
CA TRP A 321 -0.68 -10.66 9.44
C TRP A 321 0.08 -9.97 8.28
N VAL A 322 -0.31 -8.76 7.88
CA VAL A 322 0.40 -7.97 6.86
C VAL A 322 1.84 -7.69 7.29
N GLY A 323 2.06 -7.28 8.55
CA GLY A 323 3.39 -7.10 9.13
C GLY A 323 4.26 -8.35 8.97
N SER A 324 3.70 -9.53 9.25
CA SER A 324 4.41 -10.81 9.11
C SER A 324 4.73 -11.20 7.67
N GLN A 325 3.91 -10.76 6.70
CA GLN A 325 4.13 -11.04 5.27
C GLN A 325 5.18 -10.11 4.66
N VAL A 326 5.16 -8.84 5.06
CA VAL A 326 6.05 -7.81 4.50
C VAL A 326 7.41 -7.82 5.20
N VAL A 327 7.44 -8.12 6.51
CA VAL A 327 8.66 -8.15 7.33
C VAL A 327 8.79 -9.53 8.03
N PRO A 328 8.97 -10.61 7.28
CA PRO A 328 8.97 -11.98 7.84
C PRO A 328 10.11 -12.23 8.84
N GLY A 329 11.19 -11.44 8.75
CA GLY A 329 12.36 -11.53 9.64
C GLY A 329 12.11 -11.01 11.06
N SER A 330 11.04 -10.24 11.32
CA SER A 330 10.78 -9.64 12.63
C SER A 330 10.51 -10.68 13.73
N GLY A 331 9.89 -11.82 13.37
CA GLY A 331 9.50 -12.87 14.33
C GLY A 331 8.44 -12.46 15.36
N GLN A 332 8.02 -11.19 15.37
CA GLN A 332 7.15 -10.59 16.38
C GLN A 332 5.85 -11.37 16.60
N ILE A 333 5.19 -11.77 15.52
CA ILE A 333 3.90 -12.45 15.62
C ILE A 333 4.01 -13.88 16.14
N ARG A 334 5.14 -14.57 15.93
CA ARG A 334 5.28 -15.98 16.34
C ARG A 334 5.16 -16.16 17.86
N GLY A 335 5.77 -15.25 18.62
CA GLY A 335 5.66 -15.25 20.08
C GLY A 335 4.22 -14.99 20.56
N LYS A 336 3.54 -13.99 19.94
CA LYS A 336 2.14 -13.67 20.24
C LYS A 336 1.22 -14.85 19.92
N GLU A 337 1.37 -15.49 18.76
CA GLU A 337 0.56 -16.65 18.37
C GLU A 337 0.80 -17.85 19.30
N PHE A 338 2.06 -18.13 19.66
CA PHE A 338 2.38 -19.21 20.59
C PHE A 338 1.67 -19.03 21.95
N GLN A 339 1.78 -17.83 22.55
CA GLN A 339 1.10 -17.51 23.80
C GLN A 339 -0.44 -17.61 23.67
N ALA A 340 -0.99 -17.14 22.55
CA ALA A 340 -2.42 -17.23 22.27
C ALA A 340 -2.88 -18.69 22.16
N PHE A 341 -2.13 -19.56 21.49
CA PHE A 341 -2.46 -20.99 21.38
C PHE A 341 -2.43 -21.70 22.72
N GLU A 342 -1.43 -21.41 23.57
CA GLU A 342 -1.39 -21.98 24.93
C GLU A 342 -2.60 -21.52 25.75
N ALA A 343 -2.97 -20.24 25.70
CA ALA A 343 -4.14 -19.72 26.37
C ALA A 343 -5.45 -20.35 25.87
N MET A 344 -5.61 -20.49 24.55
CA MET A 344 -6.79 -21.14 23.95
C MET A 344 -6.87 -22.63 24.32
N ARG A 345 -5.73 -23.36 24.36
CA ARG A 345 -5.72 -24.77 24.79
C ARG A 345 -6.13 -24.92 26.26
N ALA A 346 -5.67 -24.00 27.11
CA ALA A 346 -6.00 -24.04 28.53
C ALA A 346 -7.46 -23.65 28.81
N GLY A 347 -7.99 -22.64 28.10
CA GLY A 347 -9.30 -22.05 28.36
C GLY A 347 -10.44 -22.48 27.45
N GLY A 348 -10.16 -23.07 26.29
CA GLY A 348 -11.17 -23.42 25.28
C GLY A 348 -11.87 -22.19 24.65
N ARG A 349 -11.30 -20.98 24.77
CA ARG A 349 -11.90 -19.71 24.33
C ARG A 349 -10.90 -18.83 23.60
N VAL A 350 -11.41 -17.99 22.67
CA VAL A 350 -10.58 -16.95 22.01
C VAL A 350 -10.29 -15.75 22.91
N GLY A 351 -11.00 -15.63 24.02
CA GLY A 351 -10.88 -14.58 25.00
C GLY A 351 -12.15 -13.74 25.15
N GLU A 352 -12.29 -13.13 26.31
CA GLU A 352 -13.46 -12.34 26.66
C GLU A 352 -13.62 -11.12 25.75
N ASN A 353 -14.83 -10.86 25.27
CA ASN A 353 -15.21 -9.74 24.39
C ASN A 353 -14.42 -9.62 23.08
N PHE A 354 -13.75 -10.70 22.62
CA PHE A 354 -12.90 -10.66 21.44
C PHE A 354 -13.63 -10.18 20.17
N PHE A 355 -14.91 -10.52 20.01
CA PHE A 355 -15.75 -10.11 18.89
C PHE A 355 -16.71 -8.95 19.22
N ASP A 356 -16.62 -8.36 20.40
CA ASP A 356 -17.56 -7.34 20.89
C ASP A 356 -16.89 -5.97 21.00
N ASP A 357 -16.87 -5.20 19.90
CA ASP A 357 -16.29 -3.86 19.86
C ASP A 357 -17.05 -2.81 20.70
N GLN A 358 -18.28 -3.12 21.13
CA GLN A 358 -19.03 -2.23 22.02
C GLN A 358 -18.51 -2.32 23.46
N ARG A 359 -18.10 -3.52 23.88
CA ARG A 359 -17.54 -3.77 25.19
C ARG A 359 -16.03 -3.58 25.25
N GLN A 360 -15.35 -3.81 24.13
CA GLN A 360 -13.90 -3.75 24.05
C GLN A 360 -13.46 -3.03 22.76
N SER A 361 -13.12 -1.75 22.89
CA SER A 361 -12.65 -0.92 21.75
C SER A 361 -11.23 -1.30 21.27
N ARG A 362 -10.48 -2.06 22.05
CA ARG A 362 -9.15 -2.62 21.72
C ARG A 362 -9.07 -4.04 22.25
N ILE A 363 -8.53 -4.95 21.44
CA ILE A 363 -8.30 -6.33 21.90
C ILE A 363 -7.18 -6.39 22.93
N ALA A 364 -7.26 -7.36 23.84
CA ALA A 364 -6.25 -7.57 24.87
C ALA A 364 -4.91 -8.07 24.26
N PRO A 365 -3.76 -7.86 24.92
CA PRO A 365 -2.45 -8.24 24.38
C PRO A 365 -2.35 -9.69 23.87
N LEU A 366 -2.89 -10.66 24.59
CA LEU A 366 -2.92 -12.06 24.16
C LEU A 366 -3.80 -12.30 22.93
N GLN A 367 -4.80 -11.45 22.72
CA GLN A 367 -5.75 -11.59 21.62
C GLN A 367 -5.16 -11.17 20.25
N TYR A 368 -4.03 -10.45 20.21
CA TYR A 368 -3.33 -10.14 18.96
C TYR A 368 -2.86 -11.40 18.23
N GLY A 369 -2.36 -12.39 18.97
CA GLY A 369 -1.98 -13.69 18.41
C GLY A 369 -3.18 -14.48 17.89
N VAL A 370 -4.33 -14.44 18.60
CA VAL A 370 -5.58 -15.03 18.12
C VAL A 370 -6.02 -14.36 16.83
N ALA A 371 -6.08 -13.03 16.81
CA ALA A 371 -6.53 -12.22 15.68
C ALA A 371 -5.69 -12.47 14.42
N SER A 372 -4.35 -12.42 14.54
CA SER A 372 -3.42 -12.72 13.45
C SER A 372 -3.61 -14.12 12.89
N SER A 373 -3.68 -15.12 13.76
CA SER A 373 -3.86 -16.52 13.38
C SER A 373 -5.21 -16.77 12.71
N LEU A 374 -6.28 -16.13 13.20
CA LEU A 374 -7.63 -16.25 12.63
C LEU A 374 -7.69 -15.59 11.23
N VAL A 375 -7.10 -14.40 11.06
CA VAL A 375 -6.99 -13.75 9.75
C VAL A 375 -6.19 -14.62 8.79
N ARG A 376 -5.03 -15.12 9.21
CA ARG A 376 -4.22 -16.04 8.40
C ARG A 376 -5.00 -17.29 8.00
N PHE A 377 -5.78 -17.85 8.91
CA PHE A 377 -6.65 -18.99 8.64
C PHE A 377 -7.70 -18.65 7.56
N LEU A 378 -8.43 -17.54 7.68
CA LEU A 378 -9.41 -17.09 6.70
C LEU A 378 -8.78 -16.87 5.31
N VAL A 379 -7.65 -16.18 5.26
CA VAL A 379 -6.90 -15.93 4.00
C VAL A 379 -6.44 -17.23 3.36
N SER A 380 -5.96 -18.21 4.18
CA SER A 380 -5.48 -19.50 3.68
C SER A 380 -6.59 -20.36 3.07
N ARG A 381 -7.83 -20.16 3.49
CA ARG A 381 -9.01 -20.84 2.92
C ARG A 381 -9.36 -20.30 1.53
N ASP A 382 -9.40 -19.00 1.38
CA ASP A 382 -9.64 -18.34 0.09
C ASP A 382 -9.31 -16.85 0.19
N ARG A 383 -8.23 -16.43 -0.45
CA ARG A 383 -7.76 -15.04 -0.45
C ARG A 383 -8.79 -14.07 -1.05
N LYS A 384 -9.53 -14.49 -2.08
CA LYS A 384 -10.54 -13.64 -2.72
C LYS A 384 -11.76 -13.46 -1.83
N ARG A 385 -12.21 -14.55 -1.17
CA ARG A 385 -13.30 -14.46 -0.20
C ARG A 385 -12.92 -13.59 0.99
N PHE A 386 -11.67 -13.66 1.45
CA PHE A 386 -11.19 -12.77 2.51
C PHE A 386 -11.24 -11.30 2.09
N ALA A 387 -10.76 -10.97 0.90
CA ALA A 387 -10.86 -9.62 0.37
C ALA A 387 -12.32 -9.14 0.29
N GLN A 388 -13.22 -10.00 -0.21
CA GLN A 388 -14.66 -9.72 -0.26
C GLN A 388 -15.26 -9.55 1.13
N PHE A 389 -14.85 -10.36 2.11
CA PHE A 389 -15.27 -10.23 3.51
C PHE A 389 -14.93 -8.86 4.08
N VAL A 390 -13.68 -8.42 3.95
CA VAL A 390 -13.26 -7.08 4.40
C VAL A 390 -14.01 -5.98 3.63
N GLN A 391 -14.22 -6.16 2.32
CA GLN A 391 -14.98 -5.21 1.50
C GLN A 391 -16.41 -5.04 2.01
N LEU A 392 -17.14 -6.13 2.29
CA LEU A 392 -18.50 -6.05 2.82
C LEU A 392 -18.54 -5.33 4.18
N VAL A 393 -17.57 -5.56 5.05
CA VAL A 393 -17.44 -4.79 6.30
C VAL A 393 -17.25 -3.30 6.00
N LYS A 394 -16.40 -2.94 5.04
CA LYS A 394 -16.20 -1.55 4.60
C LYS A 394 -17.43 -0.96 3.88
N GLU A 395 -18.31 -1.79 3.36
CA GLU A 395 -19.61 -1.41 2.80
C GLU A 395 -20.71 -1.24 3.87
N GLY A 396 -20.37 -1.41 5.17
CA GLY A 396 -21.26 -1.17 6.30
C GLY A 396 -21.98 -2.40 6.85
N ASN A 397 -21.66 -3.59 6.35
CA ASN A 397 -22.18 -4.82 6.95
C ASN A 397 -21.46 -5.14 8.27
N SER A 398 -22.14 -5.79 9.22
CA SER A 398 -21.47 -6.37 10.37
C SER A 398 -20.50 -7.47 9.95
N ALA A 399 -19.52 -7.78 10.78
CA ALA A 399 -18.60 -8.89 10.51
C ALA A 399 -19.33 -10.24 10.40
N GLU A 400 -20.40 -10.46 11.15
CA GLU A 400 -21.21 -11.68 11.10
C GLU A 400 -21.96 -11.79 9.77
N GLU A 401 -22.61 -10.73 9.29
CA GLU A 401 -23.26 -10.68 7.99
C GLU A 401 -22.27 -10.90 6.84
N ALA A 402 -21.14 -10.20 6.89
CA ALA A 402 -20.08 -10.32 5.89
C ALA A 402 -19.48 -11.75 5.87
N LEU A 403 -19.28 -12.37 7.04
CA LEU A 403 -18.80 -13.75 7.17
C LEU A 403 -19.82 -14.75 6.58
N ALA A 404 -21.10 -14.61 6.95
CA ALA A 404 -22.18 -15.45 6.42
C ALA A 404 -22.27 -15.34 4.89
N ALA A 405 -22.17 -14.12 4.35
CA ALA A 405 -22.22 -13.88 2.90
C ALA A 405 -21.03 -14.50 2.14
N THR A 406 -19.83 -14.45 2.70
CA THR A 406 -18.59 -14.85 2.01
C THR A 406 -18.20 -16.29 2.28
N TYR A 407 -18.21 -16.71 3.54
CA TYR A 407 -17.77 -18.05 3.97
C TYR A 407 -18.91 -19.01 4.24
N ARG A 408 -20.18 -18.53 4.24
CA ARG A 408 -21.39 -19.31 4.55
C ARG A 408 -21.31 -19.96 5.93
N ALA A 409 -20.81 -19.21 6.89
CA ALA A 409 -20.61 -19.67 8.27
C ALA A 409 -20.95 -18.57 9.26
N SER A 410 -21.47 -18.91 10.41
CA SER A 410 -21.53 -18.06 11.59
C SER A 410 -20.17 -17.96 12.26
N LEU A 411 -19.98 -17.01 13.18
CA LEU A 411 -18.76 -16.93 13.99
C LEU A 411 -18.50 -18.20 14.80
N ASP A 412 -19.53 -18.81 15.35
CA ASP A 412 -19.37 -20.04 16.15
C ASP A 412 -18.93 -21.22 15.27
N GLU A 413 -19.52 -21.39 14.08
CA GLU A 413 -19.07 -22.39 13.11
C GLU A 413 -17.64 -22.14 12.64
N LEU A 414 -17.26 -20.87 12.41
CA LEU A 414 -15.88 -20.49 12.11
C LEU A 414 -14.95 -20.94 13.24
N LEU A 415 -15.30 -20.66 14.50
CA LEU A 415 -14.46 -21.02 15.66
C LEU A 415 -14.29 -22.53 15.79
N VAL A 416 -15.34 -23.32 15.53
CA VAL A 416 -15.25 -24.79 15.53
C VAL A 416 -14.25 -25.27 14.47
N VAL A 417 -14.31 -24.74 13.24
CA VAL A 417 -13.41 -25.15 12.15
C VAL A 417 -11.99 -24.65 12.38
N TYR A 418 -11.84 -23.40 12.83
CA TYR A 418 -10.55 -22.82 13.20
C TYR A 418 -9.91 -23.56 14.37
N GLY A 419 -10.67 -23.82 15.43
CA GLY A 419 -10.19 -24.56 16.61
C GLY A 419 -9.65 -25.93 16.26
N ARG A 420 -10.36 -26.69 15.40
CA ARG A 420 -9.85 -27.96 14.87
C ARG A 420 -8.54 -27.80 14.12
N ALA A 421 -8.38 -26.74 13.31
CA ALA A 421 -7.18 -26.49 12.53
C ALA A 421 -5.95 -26.16 13.40
N ILE A 422 -6.15 -25.56 14.59
CA ILE A 422 -5.08 -25.21 15.54
C ILE A 422 -4.92 -26.22 16.70
N GLY A 423 -5.67 -27.34 16.68
CA GLY A 423 -5.61 -28.37 17.71
C GLY A 423 -6.32 -28.01 19.02
N VAL A 424 -7.32 -27.14 18.96
CA VAL A 424 -8.21 -26.75 20.08
C VAL A 424 -9.66 -27.07 19.70
N PRO A 425 -10.06 -28.34 19.68
CA PRO A 425 -11.44 -28.72 19.38
C PRO A 425 -12.38 -28.11 20.43
N ASN A 426 -13.58 -27.70 20.00
CA ASN A 426 -14.58 -27.02 20.83
C ASN A 426 -14.20 -25.60 21.30
N LEU A 427 -13.38 -24.91 20.51
CA LEU A 427 -13.08 -23.49 20.74
C LEU A 427 -14.38 -22.66 20.66
N THR A 428 -14.58 -21.78 21.65
CA THR A 428 -15.74 -20.88 21.76
C THR A 428 -15.32 -19.41 21.82
N ARG A 429 -16.31 -18.52 21.78
CA ARG A 429 -16.11 -17.09 22.01
C ARG A 429 -15.54 -16.79 23.39
#